data_8f2558a71216478df62076257bca2631
#
_entry.id   8f2558a71216478df62076257bca2631
#
_cell.length_a   1.000
_cell.length_b   1.000
_cell.length_c   1.000
_cell.angle_alpha   90.00
_cell.angle_beta   90.00
_cell.angle_gamma   90.00
#
_symmetry.space_group_name_H-M   'P 1'
#
loop_
_entity.id
_entity.type
_entity.pdbx_description
1 polymer ?
#
loop_
_entity_poly.entity_id
_entity_poly.type
_entity_poly.pdbx_seq_one_letter_code
_entity_poly.pdbx_strand_id
1 'polypeptide(L)'
;MRSLAKWGIGMAVAAAAAAVTAAFLVERHPVGNTSVPEPAKSVDLQRYLGVWFEIARYDQRFERSCTAGVTATYSLRADGSINVVNRCRRSDGSIKEALGRAKIVDRTTNAKLKVSFFGPFYGDYWILDHADDYSWSIVGEPSGRYLWMLSRRSNPGQAAIQELVRRAQGLGYDTRPLIYTEQR
;
A
#
# COMPACT_ATOMS: atom_id res chain seq x y z
N MET A 1 47.96 -64.77 14.01
CA MET A 1 47.72 -64.77 12.54
C MET A 1 46.39 -64.09 12.22
N ARG A 2 46.46 -63.01 11.39
CA ARG A 2 45.47 -62.40 10.55
C ARG A 2 44.29 -61.71 11.25
N SER A 3 44.37 -60.46 11.51
CA SER A 3 43.83 -59.25 10.91
C SER A 3 42.84 -59.44 9.77
N LEU A 4 41.62 -58.91 9.92
CA LEU A 4 40.74 -58.38 8.86
C LEU A 4 39.83 -57.34 9.45
N ALA A 5 40.18 -56.13 9.24
CA ALA A 5 39.50 -55.04 8.48
C ALA A 5 38.12 -54.62 9.01
N LYS A 6 38.16 -53.52 9.69
CA LYS A 6 36.99 -52.60 9.88
C LYS A 6 37.04 -51.54 8.78
N TRP A 7 36.15 -51.62 7.82
CA TRP A 7 35.83 -50.52 6.92
C TRP A 7 34.31 -50.52 6.67
N GLY A 8 33.69 -49.38 6.89
CA GLY A 8 32.38 -49.12 6.30
C GLY A 8 31.24 -48.72 7.22
N ILE A 9 31.38 -47.61 7.96
CA ILE A 9 30.21 -46.82 8.39
C ILE A 9 30.64 -45.35 8.34
N GLY A 10 30.39 -44.70 7.23
CA GLY A 10 30.79 -43.31 7.13
C GLY A 10 30.36 -42.64 5.85
N MET A 11 29.15 -42.90 5.33
CA MET A 11 28.62 -42.13 4.20
C MET A 11 27.07 -42.08 4.11
N ALA A 12 26.36 -41.97 5.24
CA ALA A 12 24.90 -41.86 5.21
C ALA A 12 24.35 -40.64 5.96
N VAL A 13 25.19 -39.74 6.48
CA VAL A 13 24.71 -38.60 7.28
C VAL A 13 24.80 -37.25 6.54
N ALA A 14 25.50 -37.17 5.41
CA ALA A 14 25.70 -35.91 4.68
C ALA A 14 24.55 -35.57 3.70
N ALA A 15 23.68 -36.50 3.33
CA ALA A 15 22.63 -36.27 2.35
C ALA A 15 21.29 -35.73 2.95
N ALA A 16 21.10 -35.91 4.26
CA ALA A 16 19.86 -35.47 4.91
C ALA A 16 19.86 -33.98 5.35
N ALA A 17 21.04 -33.36 5.50
CA ALA A 17 21.14 -31.95 5.91
C ALA A 17 20.91 -30.95 4.77
N ALA A 18 21.14 -31.36 3.51
CA ALA A 18 20.97 -30.49 2.34
C ALA A 18 19.49 -30.33 1.90
N ALA A 19 18.64 -31.32 2.22
CA ALA A 19 17.22 -31.28 1.84
C ALA A 19 16.35 -30.43 2.78
N VAL A 20 16.80 -30.20 4.02
CA VAL A 20 16.01 -29.42 5.00
C VAL A 20 16.25 -27.92 4.84
N THR A 21 17.39 -27.51 4.31
CA THR A 21 17.67 -26.06 4.05
C THR A 21 17.00 -25.54 2.79
N ALA A 22 16.64 -26.38 1.84
CA ALA A 22 15.93 -25.96 0.63
C ALA A 22 14.43 -25.70 0.84
N ALA A 23 13.83 -26.24 1.91
CA ALA A 23 12.40 -26.08 2.19
C ALA A 23 12.07 -24.78 2.94
N PHE A 24 13.06 -23.99 3.39
CA PHE A 24 12.84 -22.72 4.09
C PHE A 24 13.13 -21.47 3.24
N LEU A 25 13.53 -21.63 2.00
CA LEU A 25 13.51 -20.56 1.00
C LEU A 25 12.13 -20.57 0.32
N VAL A 26 11.07 -20.41 1.11
CA VAL A 26 9.84 -19.84 0.55
C VAL A 26 10.25 -18.46 0.07
N GLU A 27 10.44 -18.32 -1.23
CA GLU A 27 10.56 -17.02 -1.86
C GLU A 27 9.35 -16.20 -1.38
N ARG A 28 9.62 -15.34 -0.39
CA ARG A 28 8.69 -14.26 -0.08
C ARG A 28 8.76 -13.34 -1.28
N HIS A 29 7.91 -13.59 -2.27
CA HIS A 29 7.71 -12.61 -3.33
C HIS A 29 7.48 -11.28 -2.65
N PRO A 30 8.30 -10.26 -2.93
CA PRO A 30 8.09 -8.96 -2.31
C PRO A 30 6.66 -8.52 -2.66
N VAL A 31 5.82 -8.38 -1.63
CA VAL A 31 4.50 -7.80 -1.81
C VAL A 31 4.72 -6.37 -2.26
N GLY A 32 4.19 -6.02 -3.42
CA GLY A 32 4.33 -4.67 -3.93
C GLY A 32 4.62 -4.61 -5.43
N ASN A 33 5.05 -3.45 -5.83
CA ASN A 33 5.50 -3.15 -7.18
C ASN A 33 6.98 -2.76 -7.13
N THR A 34 7.85 -3.51 -7.80
CA THR A 34 9.29 -3.22 -7.86
C THR A 34 9.65 -2.14 -8.87
N SER A 35 8.68 -1.69 -9.69
CA SER A 35 8.88 -0.68 -10.73
C SER A 35 7.65 0.23 -10.80
N VAL A 36 7.46 1.05 -9.75
CA VAL A 36 6.36 2.01 -9.69
C VAL A 36 6.52 3.04 -10.81
N PRO A 37 5.52 3.19 -11.70
CA PRO A 37 5.60 4.18 -12.75
C PRO A 37 5.49 5.60 -12.18
N GLU A 38 6.09 6.54 -12.89
CA GLU A 38 5.84 7.96 -12.65
C GLU A 38 4.36 8.28 -12.89
N PRO A 39 3.75 9.16 -12.05
CA PRO A 39 2.39 9.61 -12.29
C PRO A 39 2.24 10.23 -13.70
N ALA A 40 1.36 9.67 -14.51
CA ALA A 40 1.19 10.08 -15.90
C ALA A 40 0.25 11.29 -16.07
N LYS A 41 -0.60 11.56 -15.07
CA LYS A 41 -1.61 12.62 -15.10
C LYS A 41 -1.27 13.75 -14.15
N SER A 42 -1.52 14.97 -14.58
CA SER A 42 -1.52 16.14 -13.69
C SER A 42 -2.75 16.12 -12.80
N VAL A 43 -2.58 16.60 -11.57
CA VAL A 43 -3.63 16.66 -10.56
C VAL A 43 -4.11 18.09 -10.35
N ASP A 44 -5.38 18.33 -10.60
CA ASP A 44 -6.06 19.53 -10.13
C ASP A 44 -6.32 19.39 -8.63
N LEU A 45 -5.53 20.10 -7.84
CA LEU A 45 -5.61 20.02 -6.38
C LEU A 45 -6.97 20.43 -5.84
N GLN A 46 -7.63 21.42 -6.43
CA GLN A 46 -8.95 21.88 -5.96
C GLN A 46 -9.98 20.75 -6.10
N ARG A 47 -9.91 19.99 -7.18
CA ARG A 47 -10.78 18.83 -7.41
C ARG A 47 -10.38 17.63 -6.55
N TYR A 48 -9.10 17.52 -6.19
CA TYR A 48 -8.59 16.44 -5.35
C TYR A 48 -8.92 16.62 -3.86
N LEU A 49 -9.11 17.86 -3.39
CA LEU A 49 -9.49 18.16 -2.01
C LEU A 49 -10.83 17.50 -1.61
N GLY A 50 -11.13 17.50 -0.32
CA GLY A 50 -12.36 16.93 0.26
C GLY A 50 -12.17 15.49 0.72
N VAL A 51 -13.26 14.75 0.84
CA VAL A 51 -13.29 13.41 1.42
C VAL A 51 -13.06 12.34 0.35
N TRP A 52 -12.22 11.37 0.72
CA TRP A 52 -12.01 10.13 0.01
C TRP A 52 -12.27 8.94 0.93
N PHE A 53 -12.99 7.95 0.43
CA PHE A 53 -13.19 6.66 1.10
C PHE A 53 -12.15 5.66 0.59
N GLU A 54 -11.48 4.98 1.49
CA GLU A 54 -10.58 3.89 1.14
C GLU A 54 -11.40 2.67 0.74
N ILE A 55 -11.18 2.14 -0.46
CA ILE A 55 -11.88 0.95 -0.96
C ILE A 55 -11.04 -0.30 -0.76
N ALA A 56 -9.73 -0.18 -1.00
CA ALA A 56 -8.79 -1.25 -0.75
C ALA A 56 -7.38 -0.69 -0.54
N ARG A 57 -6.52 -1.47 0.10
CA ARG A 57 -5.13 -1.12 0.37
C ARG A 57 -4.25 -2.35 0.53
N TYR A 58 -2.95 -2.17 0.53
CA TYR A 58 -2.03 -3.16 1.07
C TYR A 58 -2.02 -3.13 2.60
N ASP A 59 -1.59 -4.26 3.24
CA ASP A 59 -1.42 -4.30 4.71
C ASP A 59 -0.35 -3.30 5.17
N GLN A 60 -0.70 -2.46 6.14
CA GLN A 60 0.15 -1.42 6.65
C GLN A 60 0.06 -1.36 8.18
N ARG A 61 1.22 -1.29 8.85
CA ARG A 61 1.29 -1.34 10.32
C ARG A 61 0.44 -0.27 10.99
N PHE A 62 0.41 0.93 10.45
CA PHE A 62 -0.29 2.06 11.07
C PHE A 62 -1.82 2.01 10.89
N GLU A 63 -2.32 1.19 9.96
CA GLU A 63 -3.76 0.99 9.73
C GLU A 63 -4.31 -0.32 10.28
N ARG A 64 -3.49 -1.19 10.86
CA ARG A 64 -3.93 -2.50 11.40
C ARG A 64 -5.00 -2.41 12.47
N SER A 65 -5.07 -1.30 13.20
CA SER A 65 -6.15 -1.06 14.17
C SER A 65 -7.46 -0.57 13.55
N CYS A 66 -7.47 -0.30 12.24
CA CYS A 66 -8.65 0.14 11.50
C CYS A 66 -9.40 -1.07 10.95
N THR A 67 -10.65 -1.24 11.32
CA THR A 67 -11.49 -2.37 10.88
C THR A 67 -12.51 -1.96 9.83
N ALA A 68 -12.94 -0.68 9.83
CA ALA A 68 -13.95 -0.18 8.88
C ALA A 68 -13.93 1.35 8.80
N GLY A 69 -14.67 1.91 7.84
CA GLY A 69 -14.95 3.34 7.74
C GLY A 69 -13.72 4.20 7.54
N VAL A 70 -12.72 3.70 6.79
CA VAL A 70 -11.47 4.43 6.57
C VAL A 70 -11.69 5.54 5.56
N THR A 71 -11.36 6.76 5.97
CA THR A 71 -11.45 7.96 5.13
C THR A 71 -10.20 8.81 5.24
N ALA A 72 -9.88 9.51 4.15
CA ALA A 72 -8.89 10.58 4.12
C ALA A 72 -9.57 11.88 3.67
N THR A 73 -9.40 12.95 4.44
CA THR A 73 -9.93 14.27 4.11
C THR A 73 -8.78 15.23 3.90
N TYR A 74 -8.77 15.89 2.74
CA TYR A 74 -7.76 16.87 2.36
C TYR A 74 -8.37 18.28 2.32
N SER A 75 -7.70 19.26 2.91
CA SER A 75 -8.09 20.68 2.84
C SER A 75 -6.87 21.59 2.66
N LEU A 76 -7.02 22.61 1.83
CA LEU A 76 -5.94 23.56 1.57
C LEU A 76 -5.74 24.49 2.77
N ARG A 77 -4.49 24.77 3.11
CA ARG A 77 -4.08 25.74 4.11
C ARG A 77 -3.68 27.06 3.46
N ALA A 78 -3.70 28.12 4.24
CA ALA A 78 -3.28 29.45 3.79
C ALA A 78 -1.80 29.50 3.31
N ASP A 79 -0.95 28.63 3.83
CA ASP A 79 0.47 28.51 3.43
C ASP A 79 0.69 27.66 2.17
N GLY A 80 -0.38 27.21 1.51
CA GLY A 80 -0.34 26.36 0.32
C GLY A 80 -0.05 24.88 0.60
N SER A 81 0.12 24.48 1.86
CA SER A 81 0.18 23.09 2.25
C SER A 81 -1.24 22.50 2.40
N ILE A 82 -1.34 21.20 2.56
CA ILE A 82 -2.62 20.47 2.65
C ILE A 82 -2.74 19.85 4.04
N ASN A 83 -3.84 20.11 4.76
CA ASN A 83 -4.20 19.32 5.91
C ASN A 83 -4.67 17.94 5.45
N VAL A 84 -4.28 16.92 6.19
CA VAL A 84 -4.71 15.55 6.00
C VAL A 84 -5.35 15.07 7.29
N VAL A 85 -6.59 14.60 7.22
CA VAL A 85 -7.30 14.02 8.35
C VAL A 85 -7.71 12.61 7.94
N ASN A 86 -7.05 11.62 8.53
CA ASN A 86 -7.41 10.22 8.34
C ASN A 86 -8.27 9.77 9.52
N ARG A 87 -9.39 9.11 9.24
CA ARG A 87 -10.30 8.54 10.24
C ARG A 87 -10.59 7.09 9.92
N CYS A 88 -10.78 6.29 10.95
CA CYS A 88 -11.28 4.94 10.81
C CYS A 88 -11.98 4.48 12.11
N ARG A 89 -12.81 3.44 12.00
CA ARG A 89 -13.38 2.71 13.12
C ARG A 89 -12.47 1.58 13.55
N ARG A 90 -12.27 1.40 14.87
CA ARG A 90 -11.57 0.26 15.45
C ARG A 90 -12.54 -0.87 15.79
N SER A 91 -11.99 -2.04 16.13
CA SER A 91 -12.76 -3.22 16.55
C SER A 91 -13.63 -3.00 17.79
N ASP A 92 -13.22 -2.10 18.69
CA ASP A 92 -13.99 -1.70 19.87
C ASP A 92 -15.08 -0.66 19.59
N GLY A 93 -15.28 -0.29 18.32
CA GLY A 93 -16.22 0.72 17.87
C GLY A 93 -15.73 2.17 17.99
N SER A 94 -14.60 2.42 18.63
CA SER A 94 -14.03 3.76 18.76
C SER A 94 -13.54 4.30 17.41
N ILE A 95 -13.52 5.62 17.28
CA ILE A 95 -12.97 6.29 16.10
C ILE A 95 -11.50 6.66 16.38
N LYS A 96 -10.63 6.20 15.51
CA LYS A 96 -9.23 6.67 15.45
C LYS A 96 -9.15 7.80 14.45
N GLU A 97 -8.50 8.89 14.85
CA GLU A 97 -8.17 10.01 13.98
C GLU A 97 -6.66 10.24 13.97
N ALA A 98 -6.12 10.56 12.81
CA ALA A 98 -4.73 10.99 12.63
C ALA A 98 -4.70 12.28 11.83
N LEU A 99 -4.07 13.31 12.39
CA LEU A 99 -3.90 14.60 11.77
C LEU A 99 -2.51 14.68 11.13
N GLY A 100 -2.46 15.03 9.87
CA GLY A 100 -1.23 15.16 9.12
C GLY A 100 -1.18 16.41 8.27
N ARG A 101 -0.03 16.59 7.64
CA ARG A 101 0.22 17.66 6.68
C ARG A 101 0.87 17.09 5.44
N ALA A 102 0.39 17.48 4.27
CA ALA A 102 1.02 17.18 3.00
C ALA A 102 1.59 18.46 2.38
N LYS A 103 2.71 18.31 1.66
CA LYS A 103 3.30 19.34 0.81
C LYS A 103 3.53 18.78 -0.58
N ILE A 104 3.28 19.61 -1.58
CA ILE A 104 3.52 19.28 -2.98
C ILE A 104 5.01 19.35 -3.23
N VAL A 105 5.60 18.33 -3.81
CA VAL A 105 7.03 18.29 -4.17
C VAL A 105 7.26 18.39 -5.68
N ASP A 106 6.29 17.94 -6.48
CA ASP A 106 6.27 18.18 -7.93
C ASP A 106 5.17 19.19 -8.28
N ARG A 107 5.56 20.42 -8.56
CA ARG A 107 4.64 21.50 -8.93
C ARG A 107 4.24 21.50 -10.41
N THR A 108 4.86 20.64 -11.22
CA THR A 108 4.54 20.54 -12.65
C THR A 108 3.24 19.76 -12.83
N THR A 109 3.11 18.64 -12.13
CA THR A 109 1.92 17.76 -12.23
C THR A 109 1.06 17.81 -10.99
N ASN A 110 1.56 18.28 -9.83
CA ASN A 110 0.95 18.19 -8.49
C ASN A 110 0.65 16.74 -8.05
N ALA A 111 1.15 15.73 -8.76
CA ALA A 111 0.84 14.34 -8.48
C ALA A 111 1.75 13.72 -7.41
N LYS A 112 2.86 14.37 -7.08
CA LYS A 112 3.79 13.89 -6.04
C LYS A 112 3.76 14.81 -4.84
N LEU A 113 3.41 14.21 -3.69
CA LEU A 113 3.37 14.88 -2.41
C LEU A 113 4.26 14.15 -1.41
N LYS A 114 4.57 14.84 -0.32
CA LYS A 114 5.12 14.24 0.91
C LYS A 114 4.16 14.49 2.05
N VAL A 115 3.80 13.42 2.78
CA VAL A 115 2.84 13.47 3.89
C VAL A 115 3.53 13.15 5.20
N SER A 116 3.25 13.92 6.25
CA SER A 116 3.71 13.68 7.61
C SER A 116 2.55 13.66 8.59
N PHE A 117 2.53 12.65 9.45
CA PHE A 117 1.68 12.58 10.65
C PHE A 117 2.51 12.77 11.93
N PHE A 118 3.83 12.71 11.82
CA PHE A 118 4.77 12.85 12.93
C PHE A 118 5.97 13.64 12.42
N GLY A 119 5.89 14.97 12.46
CA GLY A 119 7.02 15.82 12.04
C GLY A 119 8.29 15.51 12.86
N PRO A 120 9.47 15.51 12.26
CA PRO A 120 9.81 16.00 10.93
C PRO A 120 9.77 14.93 9.82
N PHE A 121 9.29 13.73 10.08
CA PHE A 121 9.33 12.59 9.16
C PHE A 121 8.22 12.68 8.11
N TYR A 122 8.60 12.57 6.84
CA TYR A 122 7.69 12.61 5.69
C TYR A 122 7.80 11.32 4.88
N GLY A 123 6.66 10.74 4.53
CA GLY A 123 6.55 9.68 3.54
C GLY A 123 6.15 10.22 2.16
N ASP A 124 6.57 9.53 1.12
CA ASP A 124 6.13 9.82 -0.25
C ASP A 124 4.68 9.41 -0.43
N TYR A 125 3.93 10.20 -1.21
CA TYR A 125 2.54 10.01 -1.55
C TYR A 125 2.36 10.42 -3.02
N TRP A 126 2.26 9.42 -3.90
CA TRP A 126 2.13 9.64 -5.33
C TRP A 126 0.71 9.29 -5.77
N ILE A 127 0.03 10.24 -6.41
CA ILE A 127 -1.25 10.00 -7.07
C ILE A 127 -0.92 9.42 -8.44
N LEU A 128 -0.92 8.08 -8.53
CA LEU A 128 -0.46 7.34 -9.70
C LEU A 128 -1.44 7.41 -10.85
N ASP A 129 -2.73 7.37 -10.54
CA ASP A 129 -3.82 7.53 -11.51
C ASP A 129 -5.08 8.04 -10.81
N HIS A 130 -5.96 8.66 -11.57
CA HIS A 130 -7.28 9.09 -11.12
C HIS A 130 -8.26 9.16 -12.28
N ALA A 131 -9.56 9.09 -11.97
CA ALA A 131 -10.60 9.37 -12.95
C ALA A 131 -10.54 10.83 -13.41
N ASP A 132 -10.93 11.11 -14.64
CA ASP A 132 -10.96 12.48 -15.17
C ASP A 132 -12.02 13.34 -14.44
N ASP A 133 -13.06 12.70 -13.89
CA ASP A 133 -14.07 13.33 -13.04
C ASP A 133 -13.69 13.34 -11.54
N TYR A 134 -12.53 12.77 -11.17
CA TYR A 134 -12.07 12.58 -9.78
C TYR A 134 -12.99 11.70 -8.93
N SER A 135 -13.73 10.78 -9.52
CA SER A 135 -14.58 9.84 -8.77
C SER A 135 -13.81 8.76 -8.04
N TRP A 136 -12.57 8.45 -8.49
CA TRP A 136 -11.64 7.52 -7.85
C TRP A 136 -10.18 7.97 -8.04
N SER A 137 -9.30 7.41 -7.21
CA SER A 137 -7.84 7.60 -7.30
C SER A 137 -7.08 6.36 -6.86
N ILE A 138 -5.91 6.13 -7.47
CA ILE A 138 -4.93 5.12 -7.07
C ILE A 138 -3.69 5.84 -6.57
N VAL A 139 -3.29 5.51 -5.36
CA VAL A 139 -2.17 6.13 -4.66
C VAL A 139 -1.14 5.09 -4.29
N GLY A 140 0.11 5.43 -4.46
CA GLY A 140 1.26 4.63 -4.08
C GLY A 140 2.44 5.49 -3.64
N GLU A 141 3.62 4.90 -3.67
CA GLU A 141 4.89 5.57 -3.36
C GLU A 141 6.05 4.85 -4.09
N PRO A 142 7.26 5.46 -4.19
CA PRO A 142 8.33 4.96 -5.05
C PRO A 142 8.81 3.53 -4.75
N SER A 143 8.69 3.05 -3.50
CA SER A 143 9.13 1.68 -3.17
C SER A 143 8.11 0.61 -3.58
N GLY A 144 6.89 1.00 -3.96
CA GLY A 144 5.80 0.11 -4.37
C GLY A 144 5.24 -0.78 -3.25
N ARG A 145 5.66 -0.56 -2.00
CA ARG A 145 5.18 -1.33 -0.84
C ARG A 145 3.83 -0.86 -0.31
N TYR A 146 3.40 0.31 -0.74
CA TYR A 146 2.14 0.90 -0.34
C TYR A 146 1.25 1.11 -1.56
N LEU A 147 -0.01 0.80 -1.38
CA LEU A 147 -1.05 0.98 -2.39
C LEU A 147 -2.37 1.29 -1.68
N TRP A 148 -3.07 2.32 -2.15
CA TRP A 148 -4.42 2.67 -1.76
C TRP A 148 -5.29 2.86 -2.99
N MET A 149 -6.50 2.36 -2.93
CA MET A 149 -7.57 2.62 -3.89
C MET A 149 -8.63 3.45 -3.19
N LEU A 150 -8.85 4.64 -3.68
CA LEU A 150 -9.74 5.64 -3.08
C LEU A 150 -10.94 5.90 -3.98
N SER A 151 -12.08 6.22 -3.39
CA SER A 151 -13.30 6.59 -4.10
C SER A 151 -14.00 7.77 -3.42
N ARG A 152 -14.75 8.57 -4.20
CA ARG A 152 -15.65 9.58 -3.66
C ARG A 152 -16.93 8.99 -3.08
N ARG A 153 -17.23 7.74 -3.38
CA ARG A 153 -18.38 7.02 -2.83
C ARG A 153 -17.89 5.97 -1.82
N SER A 154 -18.55 5.87 -0.68
CA SER A 154 -18.27 4.82 0.30
C SER A 154 -18.58 3.42 -0.28
N ASN A 155 -19.55 3.32 -1.17
CA ASN A 155 -19.87 2.11 -1.93
C ASN A 155 -19.93 2.45 -3.43
N PRO A 156 -18.79 2.32 -4.16
CA PRO A 156 -18.75 2.62 -5.59
C PRO A 156 -19.40 1.54 -6.46
N GLY A 157 -19.73 0.38 -5.88
CA GLY A 157 -20.24 -0.79 -6.60
C GLY A 157 -19.14 -1.68 -7.16
N GLN A 158 -19.49 -2.96 -7.40
CA GLN A 158 -18.55 -4.01 -7.79
C GLN A 158 -17.79 -3.70 -9.10
N ALA A 159 -18.47 -3.15 -10.08
CA ALA A 159 -17.85 -2.82 -11.38
C ALA A 159 -16.75 -1.75 -11.24
N ALA A 160 -16.96 -0.74 -10.40
CA ALA A 160 -15.95 0.29 -10.14
C ALA A 160 -14.76 -0.26 -9.35
N ILE A 161 -15.00 -1.16 -8.39
CA ILE A 161 -13.93 -1.85 -7.65
C ILE A 161 -13.07 -2.69 -8.61
N GLN A 162 -13.69 -3.46 -9.50
CA GLN A 162 -12.97 -4.26 -10.49
C GLN A 162 -12.15 -3.38 -11.46
N GLU A 163 -12.67 -2.21 -11.85
CA GLU A 163 -11.91 -1.26 -12.66
C GLU A 163 -10.66 -0.75 -11.92
N LEU A 164 -10.78 -0.37 -10.64
CA LEU A 164 -9.64 0.02 -9.81
C LEU A 164 -8.59 -1.08 -9.72
N VAL A 165 -9.02 -2.33 -9.55
CA VAL A 165 -8.13 -3.50 -9.52
C VAL A 165 -7.39 -3.65 -10.84
N ARG A 166 -8.09 -3.60 -12.00
CA ARG A 166 -7.45 -3.68 -13.31
C ARG A 166 -6.44 -2.57 -13.54
N ARG A 167 -6.76 -1.34 -13.13
CA ARG A 167 -5.83 -0.20 -13.24
C ARG A 167 -4.60 -0.37 -12.39
N ALA A 168 -4.74 -0.81 -11.14
CA ALA A 168 -3.59 -1.09 -10.29
C ALA A 168 -2.70 -2.20 -10.88
N GLN A 169 -3.30 -3.25 -11.47
CA GLN A 169 -2.55 -4.27 -12.21
C GLN A 169 -1.81 -3.68 -13.41
N GLY A 170 -2.46 -2.79 -14.17
CA GLY A 170 -1.84 -2.07 -15.29
C GLY A 170 -0.66 -1.18 -14.86
N LEU A 171 -0.67 -0.68 -13.62
CA LEU A 171 0.44 0.04 -13.00
C LEU A 171 1.53 -0.90 -12.44
N GLY A 172 1.38 -2.23 -12.57
CA GLY A 172 2.36 -3.23 -12.14
C GLY A 172 2.19 -3.72 -10.69
N TYR A 173 1.10 -3.40 -10.02
CA TYR A 173 0.85 -3.86 -8.65
C TYR A 173 0.24 -5.27 -8.62
N ASP A 174 0.73 -6.11 -7.70
CA ASP A 174 0.07 -7.38 -7.38
C ASP A 174 -1.19 -7.11 -6.56
N THR A 175 -2.36 -7.42 -7.11
CA THR A 175 -3.64 -7.14 -6.44
C THR A 175 -4.15 -8.29 -5.56
N ARG A 176 -3.45 -9.43 -5.49
CA ARG A 176 -3.83 -10.57 -4.65
C ARG A 176 -3.80 -10.27 -3.15
N PRO A 177 -2.83 -9.49 -2.61
CA PRO A 177 -2.75 -9.17 -1.20
C PRO A 177 -3.61 -7.98 -0.77
N LEU A 178 -4.49 -7.45 -1.63
CA LEU A 178 -5.36 -6.33 -1.28
C LEU A 178 -6.31 -6.68 -0.13
N ILE A 179 -6.37 -5.78 0.84
CA ILE A 179 -7.38 -5.77 1.90
C ILE A 179 -8.47 -4.80 1.47
N TYR A 180 -9.70 -5.29 1.35
CA TYR A 180 -10.86 -4.45 1.04
C TYR A 180 -11.44 -3.88 2.33
N THR A 181 -11.71 -2.57 2.31
CA THR A 181 -12.16 -1.82 3.48
C THR A 181 -13.68 -1.75 3.52
N GLU A 182 -14.28 -2.22 4.60
CA GLU A 182 -15.71 -2.03 4.84
C GLU A 182 -16.00 -0.55 5.16
N GLN A 183 -16.96 0.04 4.46
CA GLN A 183 -17.40 1.42 4.64
C GLN A 183 -18.79 1.45 5.31
N ARG A 184 -18.84 1.09 6.61
CA ARG A 184 -20.07 1.11 7.42
C ARG A 184 -19.97 2.11 8.57
#